data_916755c19d1b2f8fc3cb178933050b94
#
_entry.id   916755c19d1b2f8fc3cb178933050b94
#
_cell.length_a   1.000
_cell.length_b   1.000
_cell.length_c   1.000
_cell.angle_alpha   90.00
_cell.angle_beta   90.00
_cell.angle_gamma   90.00
#
_symmetry.space_group_name_H-M   'P 1'
#
loop_
_entity.id
_entity.type
_entity.pdbx_description
1 polymer ?
#
loop_
_entity_poly.entity_id
_entity_poly.type
_entity_poly.pdbx_seq_one_letter_code
_entity_poly.pdbx_strand_id
1 'polypeptide(L)'
;MELYPEFQVIIVPGLHNSGPGHWQTRWQERHPEFVRVQQDDWDRPSLPAWAARLDQLRRRDPRPALLLAHSFGCLTAAHSIARDSDGVAGALLVAPADPDKFGVATLLPALALDCPTILVSSANDPWMSAAKAALWARRWGSELIEEGRLGHINADSGLGDWAAGQGYLHRLAELAHNSVLAIST
;
A
#
# COMPACT_ATOMS: atom_id res chain seq x y z
N MET A 1 -9.82 5.58 20.82
CA MET A 1 -10.66 6.14 19.73
C MET A 1 -9.99 5.77 18.43
N GLU A 2 -10.70 5.15 17.48
CA GLU A 2 -10.16 4.78 16.17
C GLU A 2 -9.66 6.02 15.42
N LEU A 3 -8.52 5.90 14.75
CA LEU A 3 -7.89 7.02 14.05
C LEU A 3 -8.68 7.41 12.78
N TYR A 4 -9.27 6.42 12.10
CA TYR A 4 -10.09 6.60 10.90
C TYR A 4 -11.39 5.77 11.02
N PRO A 5 -12.37 6.21 11.82
CA PRO A 5 -13.56 5.40 12.14
C PRO A 5 -14.43 5.09 10.92
N GLU A 6 -14.37 5.91 9.87
CA GLU A 6 -15.09 5.73 8.62
C GLU A 6 -14.45 4.73 7.67
N PHE A 7 -13.19 4.34 7.92
CA PHE A 7 -12.42 3.42 7.07
C PHE A 7 -11.98 2.17 7.84
N GLN A 8 -11.85 1.09 7.12
CA GLN A 8 -11.07 -0.07 7.52
C GLN A 8 -9.61 0.15 7.06
N VAL A 9 -8.64 0.18 7.98
CA VAL A 9 -7.23 0.31 7.59
C VAL A 9 -6.59 -1.07 7.51
N ILE A 10 -6.09 -1.45 6.32
CA ILE A 10 -5.51 -2.76 6.07
C ILE A 10 -4.01 -2.63 5.76
N ILE A 11 -3.19 -3.27 6.58
CA ILE A 11 -1.75 -3.40 6.36
C ILE A 11 -1.51 -4.53 5.37
N VAL A 12 -0.77 -4.22 4.28
CA VAL A 12 -0.41 -5.14 3.20
C VAL A 12 1.12 -5.25 3.12
N PRO A 13 1.74 -6.16 3.88
CA PRO A 13 3.19 -6.33 3.88
C PRO A 13 3.75 -6.86 2.57
N GLY A 14 5.06 -6.70 2.40
CA GLY A 14 5.84 -7.34 1.34
C GLY A 14 6.40 -8.70 1.75
N LEU A 15 7.42 -9.13 1.01
CA LEU A 15 8.16 -10.38 1.24
C LEU A 15 8.63 -10.47 2.68
N HIS A 16 8.63 -11.66 3.27
CA HIS A 16 9.02 -11.97 4.65
C HIS A 16 8.18 -11.27 5.72
N ASN A 17 7.02 -10.67 5.35
CA ASN A 17 6.20 -9.87 6.26
C ASN A 17 6.94 -8.60 6.74
N SER A 18 6.36 -7.90 7.70
CA SER A 18 6.98 -6.74 8.34
C SER A 18 7.30 -7.08 9.80
N GLY A 19 8.61 -7.21 10.11
CA GLY A 19 9.09 -7.53 11.44
C GLY A 19 8.89 -6.41 12.48
N PRO A 20 9.30 -6.61 13.74
CA PRO A 20 9.02 -5.70 14.86
C PRO A 20 9.51 -4.26 14.67
N GLY A 21 10.66 -4.06 13.99
CA GLY A 21 11.21 -2.72 13.72
C GLY A 21 10.58 -1.98 12.54
N HIS A 22 9.71 -2.65 11.78
CA HIS A 22 9.10 -2.08 10.58
C HIS A 22 7.97 -1.09 10.94
N TRP A 23 7.83 0.02 10.22
CA TRP A 23 6.80 1.03 10.49
C TRP A 23 5.38 0.46 10.47
N GLN A 24 5.06 -0.49 9.59
CA GLN A 24 3.75 -1.16 9.56
C GLN A 24 3.43 -1.89 10.87
N THR A 25 4.42 -2.58 11.46
CA THR A 25 4.23 -3.28 12.74
C THR A 25 4.09 -2.29 13.89
N ARG A 26 4.94 -1.25 13.93
CA ARG A 26 4.84 -0.20 14.94
C ARG A 26 3.49 0.54 14.90
N TRP A 27 2.97 0.79 13.70
CA TRP A 27 1.65 1.41 13.55
C TRP A 27 0.54 0.48 14.03
N GLN A 28 0.60 -0.81 13.71
CA GLN A 28 -0.37 -1.79 14.19
C GLN A 28 -0.37 -1.94 15.71
N GLU A 29 0.80 -1.85 16.36
CA GLU A 29 0.92 -1.88 17.82
C GLU A 29 0.26 -0.64 18.47
N ARG A 30 0.30 0.51 17.82
CA ARG A 30 -0.33 1.76 18.30
C ARG A 30 -1.80 1.86 17.95
N HIS A 31 -2.20 1.23 16.85
CA HIS A 31 -3.54 1.24 16.30
C HIS A 31 -4.03 -0.21 16.14
N PRO A 32 -4.49 -0.85 17.24
CA PRO A 32 -4.93 -2.25 17.20
C PRO A 32 -6.12 -2.50 16.27
N GLU A 33 -6.83 -1.45 15.87
CA GLU A 33 -7.88 -1.48 14.86
C GLU A 33 -7.36 -1.69 13.44
N PHE A 34 -6.06 -1.46 13.16
CA PHE A 34 -5.45 -1.74 11.87
C PHE A 34 -5.30 -3.25 11.67
N VAL A 35 -5.87 -3.76 10.61
CA VAL A 35 -5.86 -5.21 10.32
C VAL A 35 -4.76 -5.54 9.34
N ARG A 36 -4.05 -6.64 9.56
CA ARG A 36 -2.99 -7.10 8.66
C ARG A 36 -3.47 -8.28 7.83
N VAL A 37 -3.29 -8.21 6.51
CA VAL A 37 -3.51 -9.37 5.65
C VAL A 37 -2.50 -10.47 5.98
N GLN A 38 -2.96 -11.71 6.03
CA GLN A 38 -2.11 -12.88 6.24
C GLN A 38 -1.92 -13.63 4.92
N GLN A 39 -0.69 -14.03 4.64
CA GLN A 39 -0.32 -14.83 3.47
C GLN A 39 0.05 -16.26 3.89
N ASP A 40 -0.19 -17.22 3.02
CA ASP A 40 0.11 -18.63 3.29
C ASP A 40 1.62 -18.90 3.21
N ASP A 41 2.32 -18.20 2.34
CA ASP A 41 3.78 -18.29 2.17
C ASP A 41 4.34 -16.86 1.99
N TRP A 42 5.17 -16.43 2.94
CA TRP A 42 5.81 -15.12 2.93
C TRP A 42 7.11 -15.08 2.12
N ASP A 43 7.68 -16.24 1.81
CA ASP A 43 8.98 -16.36 1.16
C ASP A 43 8.84 -16.55 -0.35
N ARG A 44 7.71 -17.07 -0.81
CA ARG A 44 7.40 -17.32 -2.22
C ARG A 44 6.09 -16.63 -2.62
N PRO A 45 6.15 -15.31 -2.93
CA PRO A 45 4.94 -14.54 -3.21
C PRO A 45 4.30 -14.97 -4.53
N SER A 46 3.01 -15.25 -4.49
CA SER A 46 2.16 -15.43 -5.65
C SER A 46 1.20 -14.24 -5.75
N LEU A 47 1.38 -13.37 -6.74
CA LEU A 47 0.60 -12.15 -6.84
C LEU A 47 -0.92 -12.41 -6.85
N PRO A 48 -1.46 -13.37 -7.63
CA PRO A 48 -2.89 -13.68 -7.60
C PRO A 48 -3.36 -14.23 -6.25
N ALA A 49 -2.57 -15.10 -5.60
CA ALA A 49 -2.93 -15.67 -4.30
C ALA A 49 -2.93 -14.61 -3.19
N TRP A 50 -1.90 -13.75 -3.17
CA TRP A 50 -1.79 -12.67 -2.21
C TRP A 50 -2.93 -11.64 -2.37
N ALA A 51 -3.27 -11.29 -3.61
CA ALA A 51 -4.40 -10.41 -3.89
C ALA A 51 -5.74 -11.05 -3.45
N ALA A 52 -5.93 -12.34 -3.68
CA ALA A 52 -7.13 -13.04 -3.21
C ALA A 52 -7.29 -13.02 -1.69
N ARG A 53 -6.18 -13.12 -0.92
CA ARG A 53 -6.19 -12.96 0.55
C ARG A 53 -6.56 -11.55 0.97
N LEU A 54 -6.04 -10.53 0.29
CA LEU A 54 -6.42 -9.14 0.52
C LEU A 54 -7.91 -8.92 0.21
N ASP A 55 -8.41 -9.44 -0.92
CA ASP A 55 -9.81 -9.32 -1.32
C ASP A 55 -10.76 -9.99 -0.30
N GLN A 56 -10.38 -11.15 0.23
CA GLN A 56 -11.14 -11.82 1.28
C GLN A 56 -11.19 -10.99 2.58
N LEU A 57 -10.06 -10.37 2.94
CA LEU A 57 -9.98 -9.58 4.18
C LEU A 57 -10.81 -8.30 4.08
N ARG A 58 -10.66 -7.52 2.99
CA ARG A 58 -11.34 -6.23 2.82
C ARG A 58 -12.87 -6.35 2.76
N ARG A 59 -13.40 -7.51 2.38
CA ARG A 59 -14.85 -7.77 2.33
C ARG A 59 -15.46 -8.20 3.68
N ARG A 60 -14.67 -8.35 4.73
CA ARG A 60 -15.17 -8.73 6.07
C ARG A 60 -15.77 -7.55 6.84
N ASP A 61 -15.33 -6.35 6.52
CA ASP A 61 -15.82 -5.10 7.12
C ASP A 61 -16.57 -4.31 6.04
N PRO A 62 -17.78 -3.78 6.29
CA PRO A 62 -18.52 -2.99 5.33
C PRO A 62 -17.92 -1.60 5.08
N ARG A 63 -17.01 -1.13 5.92
CA ARG A 63 -16.32 0.15 5.73
C ARG A 63 -15.36 0.07 4.54
N PRO A 64 -15.25 1.14 3.72
CA PRO A 64 -14.28 1.17 2.64
C PRO A 64 -12.85 1.07 3.18
N ALA A 65 -11.98 0.37 2.46
CA ALA A 65 -10.62 0.06 2.91
C ALA A 65 -9.60 1.13 2.48
N LEU A 66 -8.75 1.57 3.41
CA LEU A 66 -7.47 2.22 3.15
C LEU A 66 -6.36 1.17 3.20
N LEU A 67 -5.66 0.96 2.10
CA LEU A 67 -4.60 -0.05 1.98
C LEU A 67 -3.23 0.56 2.29
N LEU A 68 -2.55 0.06 3.33
CA LEU A 68 -1.18 0.44 3.69
C LEU A 68 -0.21 -0.61 3.17
N ALA A 69 0.29 -0.43 1.96
CA ALA A 69 1.10 -1.43 1.28
C ALA A 69 2.60 -1.09 1.29
N HIS A 70 3.44 -2.12 1.41
CA HIS A 70 4.89 -2.01 1.33
C HIS A 70 5.46 -3.06 0.37
N SER A 71 6.45 -2.66 -0.43
CA SER A 71 7.23 -3.57 -1.28
C SER A 71 6.35 -4.41 -2.23
N PHE A 72 6.43 -5.74 -2.20
CA PHE A 72 5.55 -6.63 -2.97
C PHE A 72 4.07 -6.47 -2.60
N GLY A 73 3.78 -6.02 -1.39
CA GLY A 73 2.42 -5.65 -0.97
C GLY A 73 1.82 -4.52 -1.83
N CYS A 74 2.64 -3.61 -2.38
CA CYS A 74 2.16 -2.58 -3.32
C CYS A 74 1.68 -3.20 -4.64
N LEU A 75 2.39 -4.22 -5.15
CA LEU A 75 1.97 -4.96 -6.33
C LEU A 75 0.67 -5.72 -6.06
N THR A 76 0.56 -6.31 -4.87
CA THR A 76 -0.65 -7.00 -4.39
C THR A 76 -1.85 -6.05 -4.35
N ALA A 77 -1.68 -4.87 -3.75
CA ALA A 77 -2.73 -3.86 -3.68
C ALA A 77 -3.14 -3.37 -5.08
N ALA A 78 -2.18 -3.02 -5.94
CA ALA A 78 -2.46 -2.56 -7.30
C ALA A 78 -3.19 -3.63 -8.14
N HIS A 79 -2.79 -4.90 -8.04
CA HIS A 79 -3.45 -6.01 -8.73
C HIS A 79 -4.88 -6.26 -8.19
N SER A 80 -5.08 -6.18 -6.87
CA SER A 80 -6.41 -6.31 -6.24
C SER A 80 -7.35 -5.20 -6.72
N ILE A 81 -6.93 -3.92 -6.63
CA ILE A 81 -7.72 -2.75 -7.04
C ILE A 81 -8.09 -2.82 -8.53
N ALA A 82 -7.15 -3.20 -9.39
CA ALA A 82 -7.39 -3.27 -10.84
C ALA A 82 -8.41 -4.35 -11.24
N ARG A 83 -8.55 -5.39 -10.43
CA ARG A 83 -9.56 -6.46 -10.66
C ARG A 83 -10.92 -6.11 -10.11
N ASP A 84 -10.95 -5.41 -8.99
CA ASP A 84 -12.16 -4.99 -8.31
C ASP A 84 -11.81 -3.89 -7.30
N SER A 85 -12.16 -2.65 -7.62
CA SER A 85 -11.95 -1.48 -6.76
C SER A 85 -13.09 -1.26 -5.75
N ASP A 86 -14.18 -2.02 -5.84
CA ASP A 86 -15.33 -1.83 -4.95
C ASP A 86 -14.94 -2.00 -3.48
N GLY A 87 -15.33 -1.03 -2.66
CA GLY A 87 -14.96 -0.97 -1.25
C GLY A 87 -13.49 -0.62 -0.96
N VAL A 88 -12.71 -0.14 -1.96
CA VAL A 88 -11.38 0.44 -1.73
C VAL A 88 -11.47 1.96 -1.75
N ALA A 89 -11.21 2.60 -0.62
CA ALA A 89 -11.19 4.06 -0.50
C ALA A 89 -9.89 4.68 -1.02
N GLY A 90 -8.77 3.98 -0.90
CA GLY A 90 -7.47 4.45 -1.37
C GLY A 90 -6.30 3.54 -0.98
N ALA A 91 -5.11 3.81 -1.54
CA ALA A 91 -3.92 3.04 -1.22
C ALA A 91 -2.67 3.92 -1.04
N LEU A 92 -1.94 3.71 0.06
CA LEU A 92 -0.60 4.21 0.29
C LEU A 92 0.40 3.12 -0.11
N LEU A 93 1.13 3.35 -1.20
CA LEU A 93 2.03 2.39 -1.84
C LEU A 93 3.49 2.78 -1.53
N VAL A 94 4.09 2.16 -0.53
CA VAL A 94 5.42 2.55 -0.02
C VAL A 94 6.49 1.63 -0.55
N ALA A 95 7.52 2.22 -1.17
CA ALA A 95 8.69 1.52 -1.72
C ALA A 95 8.28 0.26 -2.51
N PRO A 96 7.52 0.38 -3.61
CA PRO A 96 7.05 -0.78 -4.36
C PRO A 96 8.20 -1.68 -4.80
N ALA A 97 8.00 -2.99 -4.79
CA ALA A 97 8.94 -3.93 -5.39
C ALA A 97 8.96 -3.76 -6.92
N ASP A 98 10.11 -4.03 -7.54
CA ASP A 98 10.22 -4.04 -9.01
C ASP A 98 9.50 -5.27 -9.59
N PRO A 99 8.38 -5.10 -10.32
CA PRO A 99 7.60 -6.23 -10.81
C PRO A 99 8.33 -7.08 -11.84
N ASP A 100 9.34 -6.54 -12.55
CA ASP A 100 10.14 -7.32 -13.49
C ASP A 100 11.05 -8.31 -12.76
N LYS A 101 11.56 -7.94 -11.58
CA LYS A 101 12.36 -8.85 -10.74
C LYS A 101 11.57 -10.05 -10.24
N PHE A 102 10.25 -9.92 -10.16
CA PHE A 102 9.33 -10.99 -9.75
C PHE A 102 8.60 -11.65 -10.92
N GLY A 103 8.82 -11.20 -12.17
CA GLY A 103 8.15 -11.73 -13.35
C GLY A 103 6.64 -11.50 -13.39
N VAL A 104 6.15 -10.46 -12.70
CA VAL A 104 4.70 -10.19 -12.56
C VAL A 104 4.25 -8.90 -13.24
N ALA A 105 5.13 -8.21 -13.97
CA ALA A 105 4.82 -6.92 -14.59
C ALA A 105 3.59 -6.98 -15.53
N THR A 106 3.39 -8.09 -16.24
CA THR A 106 2.24 -8.29 -17.14
C THR A 106 0.91 -8.52 -16.42
N LEU A 107 0.95 -8.82 -15.13
CA LEU A 107 -0.25 -9.01 -14.29
C LEU A 107 -0.72 -7.69 -13.66
N LEU A 108 0.09 -6.63 -13.76
CA LEU A 108 -0.24 -5.33 -13.18
C LEU A 108 -0.99 -4.44 -14.17
N PRO A 109 -1.86 -3.53 -13.66
CA PRO A 109 -2.62 -2.63 -14.53
C PRO A 109 -1.69 -1.67 -15.27
N ALA A 110 -1.98 -1.46 -16.55
CA ALA A 110 -1.33 -0.46 -17.39
C ALA A 110 -2.07 0.90 -17.37
N LEU A 111 -3.16 1.00 -16.63
CA LEU A 111 -4.05 2.16 -16.50
C LEU A 111 -4.07 2.65 -15.05
N ALA A 112 -4.61 3.86 -14.85
CA ALA A 112 -4.84 4.41 -13.53
C ALA A 112 -5.69 3.47 -12.65
N LEU A 113 -5.36 3.41 -11.36
CA LEU A 113 -6.16 2.72 -10.37
C LEU A 113 -7.42 3.54 -10.07
N ASP A 114 -8.54 2.85 -9.89
CA ASP A 114 -9.84 3.48 -9.71
C ASP A 114 -10.10 3.84 -8.23
N CYS A 115 -9.12 4.50 -7.62
CA CYS A 115 -9.21 5.11 -6.29
C CYS A 115 -8.00 6.05 -6.08
N PRO A 116 -8.06 7.00 -5.13
CA PRO A 116 -6.91 7.80 -4.74
C PRO A 116 -5.72 6.94 -4.31
N THR A 117 -4.54 7.23 -4.86
CA THR A 117 -3.31 6.51 -4.48
C THR A 117 -2.14 7.48 -4.29
N ILE A 118 -1.33 7.23 -3.26
CA ILE A 118 -0.07 7.92 -3.02
C ILE A 118 1.04 6.86 -3.10
N LEU A 119 2.03 7.08 -3.98
CA LEU A 119 3.20 6.24 -4.09
C LEU A 119 4.41 6.95 -3.48
N VAL A 120 5.01 6.34 -2.47
CA VAL A 120 6.21 6.86 -1.80
C VAL A 120 7.43 6.08 -2.25
N SER A 121 8.42 6.77 -2.82
CA SER A 121 9.67 6.19 -3.29
C SER A 121 10.88 6.73 -2.54
N SER A 122 11.99 6.01 -2.60
CA SER A 122 13.29 6.43 -2.05
C SER A 122 14.35 6.45 -3.15
N ALA A 123 15.18 7.49 -3.14
CA ALA A 123 16.19 7.72 -4.17
C ALA A 123 17.30 6.63 -4.22
N ASN A 124 17.48 5.89 -3.14
CA ASN A 124 18.49 4.82 -3.02
C ASN A 124 17.88 3.46 -2.69
N ASP A 125 16.64 3.22 -3.07
CA ASP A 125 16.00 1.91 -2.88
C ASP A 125 16.71 0.86 -3.73
N PRO A 126 17.24 -0.24 -3.14
CA PRO A 126 17.95 -1.28 -3.88
C PRO A 126 17.01 -2.19 -4.71
N TRP A 127 15.70 -2.18 -4.42
CA TRP A 127 14.72 -3.05 -5.06
C TRP A 127 14.06 -2.41 -6.27
N MET A 128 13.82 -1.10 -6.25
CA MET A 128 13.25 -0.35 -7.36
C MET A 128 13.94 1.00 -7.53
N SER A 129 14.40 1.33 -8.73
CA SER A 129 14.95 2.66 -9.00
C SER A 129 13.87 3.74 -8.93
N ALA A 130 14.26 4.97 -8.52
CA ALA A 130 13.34 6.10 -8.45
C ALA A 130 12.66 6.38 -9.82
N ALA A 131 13.40 6.28 -10.92
CA ALA A 131 12.85 6.46 -12.28
C ALA A 131 11.75 5.42 -12.59
N LYS A 132 11.92 4.17 -12.18
CA LYS A 132 10.93 3.11 -12.38
C LYS A 132 9.73 3.28 -11.45
N ALA A 133 9.95 3.70 -10.21
CA ALA A 133 8.87 4.08 -9.29
C ALA A 133 8.01 5.22 -9.86
N ALA A 134 8.65 6.26 -10.42
CA ALA A 134 7.95 7.34 -11.09
C ALA A 134 7.17 6.89 -12.34
N LEU A 135 7.69 5.91 -13.09
CA LEU A 135 6.97 5.31 -14.22
C LEU A 135 5.67 4.62 -13.75
N TRP A 136 5.76 3.80 -12.70
CA TRP A 136 4.58 3.11 -12.14
C TRP A 136 3.60 4.07 -11.48
N ALA A 137 4.08 5.11 -10.78
CA ALA A 137 3.22 6.15 -10.24
C ALA A 137 2.36 6.82 -11.34
N ARG A 138 2.99 7.21 -12.47
CA ARG A 138 2.27 7.77 -13.62
C ARG A 138 1.26 6.79 -14.22
N ARG A 139 1.63 5.50 -14.37
CA ARG A 139 0.72 4.47 -14.91
C ARG A 139 -0.51 4.28 -14.03
N TRP A 140 -0.31 4.24 -12.72
CA TRP A 140 -1.38 4.02 -11.75
C TRP A 140 -2.16 5.29 -11.38
N GLY A 141 -1.76 6.45 -11.90
CA GLY A 141 -2.37 7.73 -11.56
C GLY A 141 -2.10 8.14 -10.11
N SER A 142 -1.04 7.61 -9.50
CA SER A 142 -0.67 7.88 -8.12
C SER A 142 0.01 9.24 -7.98
N GLU A 143 -0.30 9.95 -6.90
CA GLU A 143 0.55 11.04 -6.44
C GLU A 143 1.91 10.46 -6.03
N LEU A 144 3.00 10.97 -6.62
CA LEU A 144 4.35 10.53 -6.29
C LEU A 144 4.97 11.41 -5.21
N ILE A 145 5.49 10.78 -4.15
CA ILE A 145 6.30 11.41 -3.11
C ILE A 145 7.69 10.77 -3.12
N GLU A 146 8.72 11.59 -3.27
CA GLU A 146 10.11 11.14 -3.24
C GLU A 146 10.75 11.50 -1.89
N GLU A 147 11.02 10.47 -1.07
CA GLU A 147 11.51 10.57 0.32
C GLU A 147 13.05 10.48 0.40
N GLY A 148 13.77 11.21 -0.42
CA GLY A 148 15.23 11.27 -0.32
C GLY A 148 15.89 9.87 -0.30
N ARG A 149 16.86 9.65 0.59
CA ARG A 149 17.69 8.43 0.65
C ARG A 149 17.34 7.59 1.89
N LEU A 150 16.21 6.91 1.87
CA LEU A 150 15.69 6.08 2.97
C LEU A 150 15.85 4.56 2.76
N GLY A 151 16.64 4.12 1.76
CA GLY A 151 16.73 2.70 1.43
C GLY A 151 15.36 2.17 0.97
N HIS A 152 15.00 0.98 1.44
CA HIS A 152 13.72 0.34 1.08
C HIS A 152 12.54 0.76 1.98
N ILE A 153 12.66 1.83 2.72
CA ILE A 153 11.64 2.34 3.68
C ILE A 153 11.09 1.19 4.56
N ASN A 154 12.00 0.40 5.10
CA ASN A 154 11.72 -0.77 5.95
C ASN A 154 12.33 -0.60 7.34
N ALA A 155 12.48 -1.70 8.11
CA ALA A 155 13.07 -1.67 9.44
C ALA A 155 14.51 -1.12 9.44
N ASP A 156 15.32 -1.44 8.42
CA ASP A 156 16.72 -1.01 8.30
C ASP A 156 16.85 0.50 8.04
N SER A 157 15.78 1.16 7.63
CA SER A 157 15.74 2.61 7.41
C SER A 157 15.73 3.42 8.71
N GLY A 158 15.52 2.77 9.86
CA GLY A 158 15.56 3.42 11.17
C GLY A 158 14.51 4.50 11.41
N LEU A 159 13.36 4.42 10.74
CA LEU A 159 12.34 5.49 10.72
C LEU A 159 11.51 5.58 12.02
N GLY A 160 11.61 4.58 12.90
CA GLY A 160 10.78 4.51 14.09
C GLY A 160 9.29 4.51 13.71
N ASP A 161 8.54 5.47 14.24
CA ASP A 161 7.09 5.61 13.97
C ASP A 161 6.77 6.30 12.65
N TRP A 162 7.78 6.75 11.94
CA TRP A 162 7.69 7.38 10.62
C TRP A 162 6.59 8.45 10.51
N ALA A 163 6.77 9.55 11.22
CA ALA A 163 5.79 10.64 11.29
C ALA A 163 5.39 11.20 9.90
N ALA A 164 6.33 11.27 8.94
CA ALA A 164 6.03 11.69 7.58
C ALA A 164 5.03 10.73 6.92
N GLY A 165 5.24 9.42 7.05
CA GLY A 165 4.33 8.40 6.52
C GLY A 165 2.92 8.48 7.13
N GLN A 166 2.80 8.79 8.42
CA GLN A 166 1.50 9.06 9.05
C GLN A 166 0.81 10.26 8.42
N GLY A 167 1.57 11.31 8.08
CA GLY A 167 1.05 12.45 7.33
C GLY A 167 0.51 12.07 5.94
N TYR A 168 1.19 11.14 5.24
CA TYR A 168 0.71 10.64 3.94
C TYR A 168 -0.56 9.81 4.06
N LEU A 169 -0.67 8.99 5.11
CA LEU A 169 -1.90 8.26 5.39
C LEU A 169 -3.06 9.23 5.68
N HIS A 170 -2.81 10.27 6.47
CA HIS A 170 -3.84 11.28 6.76
C HIS A 170 -4.30 11.98 5.48
N ARG A 171 -3.36 12.41 4.63
CA ARG A 171 -3.66 12.99 3.31
C ARG A 171 -4.46 12.03 2.43
N LEU A 172 -4.10 10.75 2.41
CA LEU A 172 -4.85 9.74 1.66
C LEU A 172 -6.30 9.63 2.15
N ALA A 173 -6.51 9.63 3.47
CA ALA A 173 -7.84 9.58 4.07
C ALA A 173 -8.69 10.81 3.67
N GLU A 174 -8.10 12.01 3.63
CA GLU A 174 -8.76 13.23 3.15
C GLU A 174 -9.16 13.12 1.66
N LEU A 175 -8.26 12.61 0.80
CA LEU A 175 -8.55 12.38 -0.62
C LEU A 175 -9.68 11.37 -0.81
N ALA A 176 -9.67 10.28 -0.05
CA ALA A 176 -10.69 9.25 -0.07
C ALA A 176 -12.06 9.79 0.36
N HIS A 177 -12.10 10.57 1.43
CA HIS A 177 -13.33 11.20 1.91
C HIS A 177 -13.95 12.13 0.87
N ASN A 178 -13.13 12.98 0.23
CA ASN A 178 -13.58 13.89 -0.81
C ASN A 178 -14.09 13.16 -2.06
N SER A 179 -13.50 12.02 -2.41
CA SER A 179 -13.95 11.21 -3.54
C SER A 179 -15.32 10.59 -3.30
N VAL A 180 -15.61 10.12 -2.09
CA VAL A 180 -16.93 9.57 -1.73
C VAL A 180 -18.02 10.66 -1.81
N LEU A 181 -17.72 11.87 -1.35
CA LEU A 181 -18.67 12.99 -1.43
C LEU A 181 -19.00 13.40 -2.88
N ALA A 182 -18.00 13.34 -3.77
CA ALA A 182 -18.18 13.71 -5.19
C ALA A 182 -19.05 12.72 -5.98
N ILE A 183 -19.14 11.46 -5.57
CA ILE A 183 -19.99 10.43 -6.21
C ILE A 183 -21.45 10.53 -5.72
N SER A 184 -21.67 11.15 -4.56
CA SER A 184 -22.99 11.26 -3.92
C SER A 184 -23.78 12.52 -4.33
N THR A 185 -23.19 13.35 -5.19
CA THR A 185 -23.80 14.58 -5.76
C THR A 185 -24.12 14.43 -7.24
#